data_419d99c1061cd61c060f4fc2368f4e32
#
_entry.id   419d99c1061cd61c060f4fc2368f4e32
#
_cell.length_a   1.000
_cell.length_b   1.000
_cell.length_c   1.000
_cell.angle_alpha   90.00
_cell.angle_beta   90.00
_cell.angle_gamma   90.00
#
_symmetry.space_group_name_H-M   'P 1'
#
loop_
_entity.id
_entity.type
_entity.pdbx_description
1 polymer ?
#
loop_
_entity_poly.entity_id
_entity_poly.type
_entity_poly.pdbx_seq_one_letter_code
_entity_poly.pdbx_strand_id
1 'polypeptide(L)'
;DKGARIYPAAYSKVIAVGAMASDYTPSYFTDYGDWVDLVAPGGDAYYGTEGQILSTVLDPGTAGFVFSDGRKTGYDWFQGTSMACPHVSGIAALGLAYADKLGKSYTVDQYRSLLMSSTYSIESYLKGTKDAQYSTNMGIVDTTIDCSDYRRKLGAGCLDALLLLANIGGIPVITMECTGDYVKVDLGKALGGAGKRGIYVTVSQEAQTRLGLSGYNQTIPYQNGIWEVKCTNTGSALVTVSANIGGTTVSQDVVLVAR
;
A
#
# COMPACT_ATOMS: atom_id res chain seq x y z
N ASP A 1 -2.17 2.11 -24.47
CA ASP A 1 -2.47 3.46 -25.01
C ASP A 1 -2.27 4.51 -23.93
N LYS A 2 -1.15 5.21 -23.99
CA LYS A 2 -0.73 6.22 -23.02
C LYS A 2 -1.78 7.34 -22.89
N GLY A 3 -2.56 7.33 -21.80
CA GLY A 3 -3.55 8.36 -21.48
C GLY A 3 -4.94 8.18 -22.11
N ALA A 4 -5.18 7.18 -22.94
CA ALA A 4 -6.51 6.87 -23.45
C ALA A 4 -7.41 6.32 -22.34
N ARG A 5 -8.69 6.71 -22.33
CA ARG A 5 -9.67 6.16 -21.39
C ARG A 5 -10.07 4.76 -21.81
N ILE A 6 -9.89 3.80 -20.92
CA ILE A 6 -10.25 2.39 -21.15
C ILE A 6 -11.59 2.07 -20.49
N TYR A 7 -12.53 1.59 -21.25
CA TYR A 7 -13.84 1.19 -20.75
C TYR A 7 -13.94 -0.33 -20.63
N PRO A 8 -14.64 -0.84 -19.57
CA PRO A 8 -15.52 -0.12 -18.63
C PRO A 8 -14.80 0.58 -17.45
N ALA A 9 -13.48 0.43 -17.28
CA ALA A 9 -12.75 0.96 -16.09
C ALA A 9 -12.94 2.47 -15.88
N ALA A 10 -12.95 3.25 -16.97
CA ALA A 10 -13.08 4.71 -16.91
C ALA A 10 -14.52 5.23 -16.69
N TYR A 11 -15.50 4.38 -16.41
CA TYR A 11 -16.82 4.85 -16.00
C TYR A 11 -16.77 5.40 -14.56
N SER A 12 -17.47 6.52 -14.31
CA SER A 12 -17.46 7.23 -13.02
C SER A 12 -17.96 6.39 -11.82
N LYS A 13 -18.69 5.31 -12.06
CA LYS A 13 -19.20 4.39 -11.02
C LYS A 13 -18.31 3.17 -10.81
N VAL A 14 -17.24 3.04 -11.57
CA VAL A 14 -16.25 1.97 -11.47
C VAL A 14 -15.00 2.51 -10.75
N ILE A 15 -14.35 1.68 -9.96
CA ILE A 15 -13.01 1.98 -9.42
C ILE A 15 -11.99 1.45 -10.41
N ALA A 16 -11.30 2.36 -11.08
CA ALA A 16 -10.26 2.03 -12.04
C ALA A 16 -8.94 1.74 -11.33
N VAL A 17 -8.41 0.53 -11.50
CA VAL A 17 -7.23 0.04 -10.81
C VAL A 17 -6.06 -0.09 -11.77
N GLY A 18 -4.98 0.67 -11.51
CA GLY A 18 -3.70 0.50 -12.17
C GLY A 18 -2.83 -0.56 -11.46
N ALA A 19 -1.74 -0.96 -12.10
CA ALA A 19 -0.81 -1.96 -11.61
C ALA A 19 0.56 -1.37 -11.25
N MET A 20 1.11 -1.81 -10.13
CA MET A 20 2.48 -1.50 -9.73
C MET A 20 3.31 -2.77 -9.54
N ALA A 21 4.62 -2.64 -9.76
CA ALA A 21 5.61 -3.67 -9.52
C ALA A 21 6.03 -3.71 -8.04
N SER A 22 6.87 -4.69 -7.69
CA SER A 22 7.34 -4.91 -6.31
C SER A 22 8.24 -3.80 -5.76
N ASP A 23 8.80 -2.97 -6.64
CA ASP A 23 9.63 -1.81 -6.31
C ASP A 23 8.84 -0.48 -6.24
N TYR A 24 7.50 -0.56 -6.23
CA TYR A 24 6.57 0.57 -6.23
C TYR A 24 6.59 1.44 -7.49
N THR A 25 7.29 1.02 -8.55
CA THR A 25 7.21 1.65 -9.87
C THR A 25 6.00 1.14 -10.65
N PRO A 26 5.52 1.84 -11.69
CA PRO A 26 4.46 1.34 -12.54
C PRO A 26 4.87 0.02 -13.21
N SER A 27 3.97 -0.98 -13.24
CA SER A 27 4.18 -2.13 -14.10
C SER A 27 4.16 -1.67 -15.57
N TYR A 28 5.02 -2.23 -16.41
CA TYR A 28 5.23 -1.73 -17.78
C TYR A 28 3.95 -1.73 -18.64
N PHE A 29 2.99 -2.58 -18.30
CA PHE A 29 1.73 -2.75 -19.03
C PHE A 29 0.59 -1.88 -18.48
N THR A 30 0.79 -1.19 -17.33
CA THR A 30 -0.31 -0.43 -16.74
C THR A 30 -0.65 0.80 -17.58
N ASP A 31 -1.93 0.99 -17.84
CA ASP A 31 -2.43 2.25 -18.34
C ASP A 31 -2.47 3.30 -17.22
N TYR A 32 -2.45 4.56 -17.62
CA TYR A 32 -2.45 5.69 -16.71
C TYR A 32 -3.26 6.86 -17.27
N GLY A 33 -3.74 7.72 -16.40
CA GLY A 33 -4.52 8.91 -16.79
C GLY A 33 -5.29 9.47 -15.61
N ASP A 34 -6.03 10.56 -15.88
CA ASP A 34 -6.92 11.21 -14.91
C ASP A 34 -8.13 10.36 -14.48
N TRP A 35 -8.34 9.24 -15.14
CA TRP A 35 -9.44 8.29 -14.92
C TRP A 35 -9.04 7.10 -14.05
N VAL A 36 -7.76 6.90 -13.75
CA VAL A 36 -7.30 5.87 -12.81
C VAL A 36 -7.56 6.36 -11.38
N ASP A 37 -8.22 5.55 -10.57
CA ASP A 37 -8.59 5.93 -9.20
C ASP A 37 -7.50 5.61 -8.18
N LEU A 38 -6.83 4.46 -8.32
CA LEU A 38 -5.77 3.99 -7.43
C LEU A 38 -4.97 2.87 -8.10
N VAL A 39 -3.90 2.44 -7.44
CA VAL A 39 -3.09 1.29 -7.88
C VAL A 39 -3.02 0.21 -6.81
N ALA A 40 -2.67 -1.00 -7.25
CA ALA A 40 -2.39 -2.14 -6.40
C ALA A 40 -1.31 -3.03 -7.03
N PRO A 41 -0.72 -4.00 -6.29
CA PRO A 41 0.26 -4.92 -6.85
C PRO A 41 -0.30 -5.71 -8.03
N GLY A 42 0.28 -5.52 -9.20
CA GLY A 42 -0.07 -6.25 -10.43
C GLY A 42 1.06 -7.12 -10.94
N GLY A 43 2.23 -7.01 -10.31
CA GLY A 43 3.45 -7.72 -10.70
C GLY A 43 4.14 -7.12 -11.92
N ASP A 44 5.38 -7.54 -12.13
CA ASP A 44 6.16 -7.21 -13.32
C ASP A 44 7.21 -8.31 -13.55
N ALA A 45 7.08 -9.06 -14.62
CA ALA A 45 7.95 -10.20 -14.95
C ALA A 45 9.40 -9.79 -15.20
N TYR A 46 9.68 -8.51 -15.44
CA TYR A 46 11.04 -8.00 -15.52
C TYR A 46 11.86 -8.32 -14.26
N TYR A 47 11.21 -8.35 -13.09
CA TYR A 47 11.83 -8.73 -11.81
C TYR A 47 11.84 -10.25 -11.57
N GLY A 48 11.67 -11.05 -12.62
CA GLY A 48 11.64 -12.51 -12.54
C GLY A 48 10.27 -13.04 -12.06
N THR A 49 10.25 -14.34 -11.80
CA THR A 49 9.01 -15.03 -11.36
C THR A 49 8.48 -14.45 -10.04
N GLU A 50 9.36 -14.16 -9.08
CA GLU A 50 8.98 -13.60 -7.78
C GLU A 50 8.50 -12.16 -7.86
N GLY A 51 8.75 -11.46 -8.97
CA GLY A 51 8.20 -10.14 -9.25
C GLY A 51 6.75 -10.14 -9.69
N GLN A 52 6.17 -11.31 -9.90
CA GLN A 52 4.78 -11.52 -10.32
C GLN A 52 3.87 -11.81 -9.11
N ILE A 53 2.58 -11.99 -9.35
CA ILE A 53 1.57 -12.30 -8.33
C ILE A 53 1.31 -13.80 -8.30
N LEU A 54 1.62 -14.44 -7.18
CA LEU A 54 1.30 -15.85 -6.94
C LEU A 54 -0.17 -16.00 -6.53
N SER A 55 -0.90 -16.86 -7.23
CA SER A 55 -2.28 -17.18 -6.87
C SER A 55 -2.65 -18.62 -7.25
N THR A 56 -3.83 -19.03 -6.80
CA THR A 56 -4.38 -20.34 -7.14
C THR A 56 -4.80 -20.38 -8.61
N VAL A 57 -4.56 -21.53 -9.25
CA VAL A 57 -4.99 -21.82 -10.62
C VAL A 57 -5.67 -23.18 -10.67
N LEU A 58 -6.43 -23.45 -11.71
CA LEU A 58 -7.01 -24.76 -11.93
C LEU A 58 -5.90 -25.83 -12.02
N ASP A 59 -6.12 -26.98 -11.38
CA ASP A 59 -5.19 -28.10 -11.49
C ASP A 59 -5.09 -28.53 -12.97
N PRO A 60 -3.87 -28.53 -13.55
CA PRO A 60 -3.67 -28.97 -14.94
C PRO A 60 -4.16 -30.39 -15.21
N GLY A 61 -4.23 -31.25 -14.18
CA GLY A 61 -4.72 -32.61 -14.30
C GLY A 61 -6.23 -32.71 -14.59
N THR A 62 -7.00 -31.69 -14.25
CA THR A 62 -8.45 -31.67 -14.43
C THR A 62 -8.93 -30.80 -15.60
N ALA A 63 -8.15 -29.79 -15.99
CA ALA A 63 -8.56 -28.79 -16.99
C ALA A 63 -7.81 -28.86 -18.34
N GLY A 64 -6.89 -29.80 -18.51
CA GLY A 64 -6.04 -29.87 -19.71
C GLY A 64 -5.02 -28.71 -19.83
N PHE A 65 -4.90 -27.89 -18.83
CA PHE A 65 -3.93 -26.80 -18.80
C PHE A 65 -2.58 -27.36 -18.33
N VAL A 66 -1.59 -27.37 -19.21
CA VAL A 66 -0.23 -27.81 -18.88
C VAL A 66 0.66 -26.59 -18.84
N PHE A 67 1.24 -26.29 -17.66
CA PHE A 67 2.28 -25.26 -17.54
C PHE A 67 3.54 -25.72 -18.28
N SER A 68 4.24 -24.80 -18.93
CA SER A 68 5.44 -25.08 -19.72
C SER A 68 6.59 -25.68 -18.91
N ASP A 69 6.55 -25.58 -17.59
CA ASP A 69 7.59 -26.11 -16.67
C ASP A 69 7.17 -27.43 -15.96
N GLY A 70 6.03 -27.99 -16.29
CA GLY A 70 5.56 -29.28 -15.76
C GLY A 70 5.09 -29.26 -14.29
N ARG A 71 4.95 -28.09 -13.65
CA ARG A 71 4.42 -28.00 -12.28
C ARG A 71 2.96 -28.41 -12.19
N LYS A 72 2.67 -29.30 -11.27
CA LYS A 72 1.32 -29.76 -10.90
C LYS A 72 0.84 -29.16 -9.57
N THR A 73 1.22 -27.93 -9.30
CA THR A 73 0.85 -27.28 -8.06
C THR A 73 -0.36 -26.41 -8.36
N GLY A 74 -1.48 -26.45 -7.85
CA GLY A 74 -2.64 -25.55 -8.10
C GLY A 74 -2.35 -24.06 -7.85
N TYR A 75 -1.11 -23.61 -8.06
CA TYR A 75 -0.59 -22.25 -7.94
C TYR A 75 0.29 -21.89 -9.12
N ASP A 76 0.17 -20.65 -9.58
CA ASP A 76 1.06 -20.09 -10.61
C ASP A 76 1.25 -18.58 -10.44
N TRP A 77 2.22 -18.03 -11.16
CA TRP A 77 2.61 -16.64 -11.13
C TRP A 77 2.07 -15.92 -12.37
N PHE A 78 1.35 -14.82 -12.14
CA PHE A 78 0.81 -13.99 -13.20
C PHE A 78 1.11 -12.51 -12.95
N GLN A 79 1.04 -11.72 -14.01
CA GLN A 79 1.13 -10.26 -13.95
C GLN A 79 -0.03 -9.64 -14.71
N GLY A 80 -0.44 -8.45 -14.33
CA GLY A 80 -1.50 -7.70 -15.03
C GLY A 80 -2.29 -6.81 -14.08
N THR A 81 -3.00 -5.83 -14.64
CA THR A 81 -4.06 -5.12 -13.91
C THR A 81 -5.17 -6.07 -13.46
N SER A 82 -5.30 -7.23 -14.14
CA SER A 82 -6.16 -8.34 -13.71
C SER A 82 -5.74 -8.95 -12.37
N MET A 83 -4.48 -8.81 -11.94
CA MET A 83 -3.98 -9.21 -10.62
C MET A 83 -4.08 -8.06 -9.61
N ALA A 84 -3.95 -6.82 -10.05
CA ALA A 84 -4.12 -5.63 -9.20
C ALA A 84 -5.59 -5.46 -8.75
N CYS A 85 -6.55 -5.63 -9.65
CA CYS A 85 -7.97 -5.47 -9.36
C CYS A 85 -8.48 -6.35 -8.20
N PRO A 86 -8.20 -7.67 -8.12
CA PRO A 86 -8.65 -8.50 -7.02
C PRO A 86 -7.99 -8.16 -5.68
N HIS A 87 -6.80 -7.59 -5.65
CA HIS A 87 -6.24 -7.03 -4.40
C HIS A 87 -7.13 -5.94 -3.83
N VAL A 88 -7.59 -5.02 -4.68
CA VAL A 88 -8.52 -3.95 -4.27
C VAL A 88 -9.85 -4.54 -3.82
N SER A 89 -10.40 -5.50 -4.55
CA SER A 89 -11.65 -6.18 -4.19
C SER A 89 -11.55 -6.92 -2.85
N GLY A 90 -10.42 -7.62 -2.62
CA GLY A 90 -10.15 -8.33 -1.37
C GLY A 90 -10.02 -7.39 -0.18
N ILE A 91 -9.27 -6.29 -0.32
CA ILE A 91 -9.14 -5.27 0.72
C ILE A 91 -10.48 -4.59 0.99
N ALA A 92 -11.27 -4.29 -0.04
CA ALA A 92 -12.60 -3.74 0.12
C ALA A 92 -13.53 -4.70 0.88
N ALA A 93 -13.53 -5.99 0.55
CA ALA A 93 -14.31 -6.99 1.27
C ALA A 93 -13.88 -7.12 2.73
N LEU A 94 -12.57 -7.13 3.01
CA LEU A 94 -12.02 -7.15 4.37
C LEU A 94 -12.48 -5.94 5.19
N GLY A 95 -12.42 -4.75 4.59
CA GLY A 95 -12.88 -3.51 5.24
C GLY A 95 -14.37 -3.53 5.57
N LEU A 96 -15.23 -4.02 4.65
CA LEU A 96 -16.66 -4.17 4.91
C LEU A 96 -16.95 -5.16 6.03
N ALA A 97 -16.27 -6.31 6.03
CA ALA A 97 -16.42 -7.30 7.10
C ALA A 97 -15.99 -6.75 8.47
N TYR A 98 -14.92 -5.94 8.50
CA TYR A 98 -14.48 -5.27 9.71
C TYR A 98 -15.45 -4.17 10.16
N ALA A 99 -16.01 -3.39 9.23
CA ALA A 99 -17.03 -2.39 9.51
C ALA A 99 -18.28 -3.04 10.14
N ASP A 100 -18.76 -4.14 9.56
CA ASP A 100 -19.90 -4.90 10.08
C ASP A 100 -19.64 -5.39 11.52
N LYS A 101 -18.46 -5.94 11.79
CA LYS A 101 -18.04 -6.34 13.14
C LYS A 101 -18.08 -5.18 14.15
N LEU A 102 -17.86 -3.95 13.70
CA LEU A 102 -17.91 -2.73 14.52
C LEU A 102 -19.31 -2.07 14.53
N GLY A 103 -20.32 -2.66 13.90
CA GLY A 103 -21.66 -2.09 13.75
C GLY A 103 -21.70 -0.82 12.87
N LYS A 104 -20.74 -0.67 11.96
CA LYS A 104 -20.64 0.46 11.04
C LYS A 104 -21.16 0.08 9.66
N SER A 105 -21.84 1.02 9.00
CA SER A 105 -22.30 0.87 7.63
C SER A 105 -21.93 2.09 6.79
N TYR A 106 -21.73 1.90 5.51
CA TYR A 106 -21.34 2.94 4.57
C TYR A 106 -22.22 2.86 3.32
N THR A 107 -22.56 4.01 2.76
CA THR A 107 -23.06 4.05 1.38
C THR A 107 -21.91 3.72 0.41
N VAL A 108 -22.24 3.39 -0.85
CA VAL A 108 -21.23 3.12 -1.88
C VAL A 108 -20.26 4.30 -2.04
N ASP A 109 -20.77 5.53 -2.08
CA ASP A 109 -19.94 6.73 -2.26
C ASP A 109 -19.05 7.01 -1.03
N GLN A 110 -19.57 6.79 0.17
CA GLN A 110 -18.77 6.88 1.42
C GLN A 110 -17.64 5.84 1.43
N TYR A 111 -17.97 4.59 1.05
CA TYR A 111 -16.99 3.52 1.06
C TYR A 111 -15.93 3.72 -0.04
N ARG A 112 -16.33 4.17 -1.24
CA ARG A 112 -15.39 4.59 -2.28
C ARG A 112 -14.43 5.66 -1.77
N SER A 113 -14.96 6.72 -1.15
CA SER A 113 -14.13 7.79 -0.57
C SER A 113 -13.16 7.27 0.49
N LEU A 114 -13.61 6.32 1.30
CA LEU A 114 -12.79 5.68 2.32
C LEU A 114 -11.65 4.88 1.71
N LEU A 115 -11.89 4.11 0.63
CA LEU A 115 -10.85 3.40 -0.11
C LEU A 115 -9.82 4.38 -0.68
N MET A 116 -10.27 5.47 -1.31
CA MET A 116 -9.36 6.49 -1.88
C MET A 116 -8.49 7.17 -0.79
N SER A 117 -9.05 7.42 0.39
CA SER A 117 -8.29 8.01 1.51
C SER A 117 -7.41 7.01 2.26
N SER A 118 -7.54 5.72 1.94
CA SER A 118 -6.76 4.64 2.54
C SER A 118 -5.61 4.18 1.64
N THR A 119 -5.02 5.11 0.91
CA THR A 119 -3.87 4.89 0.04
C THR A 119 -2.65 5.63 0.57
N TYR A 120 -1.48 5.16 0.22
CA TYR A 120 -0.24 5.92 0.36
C TYR A 120 0.30 6.33 -1.01
N SER A 121 0.94 7.51 -1.06
CA SER A 121 1.48 8.05 -2.30
C SER A 121 2.67 7.22 -2.79
N ILE A 122 2.70 6.96 -4.09
CA ILE A 122 3.84 6.33 -4.78
C ILE A 122 4.63 7.35 -5.62
N GLU A 123 4.30 8.64 -5.54
CA GLU A 123 4.89 9.71 -6.38
C GLU A 123 6.42 9.81 -6.23
N SER A 124 6.98 9.45 -5.07
CA SER A 124 8.42 9.45 -4.84
C SER A 124 9.18 8.43 -5.68
N TYR A 125 8.50 7.37 -6.13
CA TYR A 125 9.03 6.32 -7.00
C TYR A 125 8.85 6.63 -8.50
N LEU A 126 8.00 7.60 -8.84
CA LEU A 126 7.70 7.97 -10.23
C LEU A 126 8.77 8.94 -10.77
N LYS A 127 9.99 8.45 -10.89
CA LYS A 127 11.15 9.20 -11.39
C LYS A 127 12.13 8.29 -12.12
N GLY A 128 12.84 8.87 -13.09
CA GLY A 128 13.83 8.13 -13.87
C GLY A 128 13.22 7.10 -14.81
N THR A 129 14.06 6.30 -15.38
CA THR A 129 13.69 5.25 -16.33
C THR A 129 13.82 3.88 -15.69
N LYS A 130 13.00 2.94 -16.14
CA LYS A 130 13.02 1.55 -15.75
C LYS A 130 13.02 0.69 -17.02
N ASP A 131 13.86 -0.33 -17.02
CA ASP A 131 13.80 -1.36 -18.06
C ASP A 131 12.55 -2.21 -17.88
N ALA A 132 12.01 -2.65 -19.00
CA ALA A 132 10.80 -3.46 -19.05
C ALA A 132 10.90 -4.49 -20.18
N GLN A 133 10.20 -5.60 -20.01
CA GLN A 133 10.12 -6.64 -21.03
C GLN A 133 8.66 -6.97 -21.31
N TYR A 134 8.31 -7.04 -22.58
CA TYR A 134 6.98 -7.54 -22.97
C TYR A 134 7.07 -8.58 -24.07
N SER A 135 6.15 -9.52 -24.00
CA SER A 135 6.05 -10.59 -25.00
C SER A 135 5.26 -10.12 -26.21
N THR A 136 5.78 -10.41 -27.39
CA THR A 136 5.10 -10.19 -28.67
C THR A 136 4.99 -11.49 -29.43
N ASN A 137 4.25 -11.50 -30.53
CA ASN A 137 4.20 -12.65 -31.44
C ASN A 137 5.57 -12.99 -32.07
N MET A 138 6.53 -12.07 -31.98
CA MET A 138 7.90 -12.23 -32.51
C MET A 138 8.95 -12.51 -31.42
N GLY A 139 8.54 -12.66 -30.16
CA GLY A 139 9.42 -12.91 -29.03
C GLY A 139 9.36 -11.84 -27.95
N ILE A 140 10.32 -11.88 -27.02
CA ILE A 140 10.48 -10.92 -25.96
C ILE A 140 11.15 -9.65 -26.52
N VAL A 141 10.59 -8.50 -26.20
CA VAL A 141 11.12 -7.19 -26.58
C VAL A 141 11.52 -6.45 -25.32
N ASP A 142 12.78 -6.07 -25.24
CA ASP A 142 13.28 -5.17 -24.21
C ASP A 142 12.90 -3.74 -24.56
N THR A 143 12.47 -3.00 -23.56
CA THR A 143 12.10 -1.59 -23.68
C THR A 143 12.46 -0.84 -22.41
N THR A 144 12.33 0.47 -22.45
CA THR A 144 12.50 1.34 -21.29
C THR A 144 11.27 2.22 -21.16
N ILE A 145 10.73 2.33 -19.96
CA ILE A 145 9.65 3.28 -19.64
C ILE A 145 10.20 4.42 -18.78
N ASP A 146 9.72 5.62 -19.03
CA ASP A 146 9.98 6.77 -18.16
C ASP A 146 8.89 6.80 -17.06
N CYS A 147 9.29 6.52 -15.82
CA CYS A 147 8.36 6.51 -14.69
C CYS A 147 7.76 7.92 -14.44
N SER A 148 8.42 8.98 -14.86
CA SER A 148 7.90 10.35 -14.70
C SER A 148 6.65 10.63 -15.54
N ASP A 149 6.43 9.89 -16.62
CA ASP A 149 5.22 9.96 -17.45
C ASP A 149 3.94 9.63 -16.66
N TYR A 150 4.08 8.84 -15.58
CA TYR A 150 2.97 8.36 -14.75
C TYR A 150 2.61 9.31 -13.60
N ARG A 151 3.41 10.34 -13.36
CA ARG A 151 3.20 11.28 -12.24
C ARG A 151 1.82 11.91 -12.30
N ARG A 152 1.11 11.89 -11.16
CA ARG A 152 -0.27 12.40 -10.99
C ARG A 152 -1.30 11.74 -11.91
N LYS A 153 -0.99 10.55 -12.45
CA LYS A 153 -1.86 9.82 -13.37
C LYS A 153 -2.19 8.39 -12.90
N LEU A 154 -1.80 8.05 -11.68
CA LEU A 154 -2.06 6.75 -11.05
C LEU A 154 -3.00 6.88 -9.84
N GLY A 155 -3.87 7.88 -9.88
CA GLY A 155 -4.92 8.09 -8.89
C GLY A 155 -4.40 8.48 -7.51
N ALA A 156 -5.07 7.99 -6.47
CA ALA A 156 -4.79 8.33 -5.07
C ALA A 156 -3.50 7.67 -4.52
N GLY A 157 -2.92 6.72 -5.24
CA GLY A 157 -1.76 5.94 -4.81
C GLY A 157 -2.08 4.46 -4.59
N CYS A 158 -1.21 3.76 -3.85
CA CYS A 158 -1.40 2.34 -3.56
C CYS A 158 -2.35 2.13 -2.39
N LEU A 159 -3.40 1.30 -2.59
CA LEU A 159 -4.34 0.95 -1.53
C LEU A 159 -3.64 0.15 -0.43
N ASP A 160 -3.89 0.53 0.82
CA ASP A 160 -3.30 -0.09 2.00
C ASP A 160 -4.38 -0.64 2.94
N ALA A 161 -4.33 -1.95 3.19
CA ALA A 161 -5.32 -2.63 4.03
C ALA A 161 -5.27 -2.16 5.49
N LEU A 162 -4.07 -1.95 6.05
CA LEU A 162 -3.91 -1.48 7.43
C LEU A 162 -4.50 -0.08 7.60
N LEU A 163 -4.24 0.80 6.64
CA LEU A 163 -4.78 2.16 6.65
C LEU A 163 -6.31 2.18 6.52
N LEU A 164 -6.87 1.30 5.68
CA LEU A 164 -8.32 1.14 5.58
C LEU A 164 -8.93 0.68 6.91
N LEU A 165 -8.36 -0.34 7.54
CA LEU A 165 -8.85 -0.84 8.83
C LEU A 165 -8.69 0.20 9.93
N ALA A 166 -7.60 0.97 9.93
CA ALA A 166 -7.40 2.07 10.87
C ALA A 166 -8.47 3.16 10.72
N ASN A 167 -8.74 3.58 9.49
CA ASN A 167 -9.78 4.58 9.19
C ASN A 167 -11.17 4.08 9.61
N ILE A 168 -11.49 2.80 9.35
CA ILE A 168 -12.74 2.18 9.80
C ILE A 168 -12.79 2.09 11.34
N GLY A 169 -11.70 1.64 11.97
CA GLY A 169 -11.61 1.45 13.43
C GLY A 169 -11.56 2.75 14.21
N GLY A 170 -11.22 3.87 13.57
CA GLY A 170 -10.94 5.14 14.24
C GLY A 170 -9.58 5.15 14.96
N ILE A 171 -8.63 4.33 14.49
CA ILE A 171 -7.25 4.34 14.98
C ILE A 171 -6.57 5.59 14.42
N PRO A 172 -5.87 6.38 15.25
CA PRO A 172 -5.15 7.56 14.79
C PRO A 172 -4.14 7.22 13.70
N VAL A 173 -4.13 8.02 12.64
CA VAL A 173 -3.17 7.91 11.55
C VAL A 173 -2.24 9.12 11.59
N ILE A 174 -0.95 8.88 11.58
CA ILE A 174 0.08 9.91 11.59
C ILE A 174 0.97 9.73 10.37
N THR A 175 1.03 10.77 9.56
CA THR A 175 1.90 10.78 8.38
C THR A 175 3.28 11.30 8.74
N MET A 176 4.31 10.69 8.17
CA MET A 176 5.69 11.12 8.27
C MET A 176 6.38 11.10 6.89
N GLU A 177 7.33 12.01 6.69
CA GLU A 177 8.15 12.03 5.49
C GLU A 177 9.20 10.91 5.54
N CYS A 178 9.43 10.25 4.38
CA CYS A 178 10.42 9.18 4.25
C CYS A 178 11.62 9.69 3.45
N THR A 179 12.56 10.33 4.14
CA THR A 179 13.73 10.98 3.52
C THR A 179 15.04 10.20 3.70
N GLY A 180 15.04 9.14 4.51
CA GLY A 180 16.25 8.46 4.95
C GLY A 180 17.01 9.18 6.07
N ASP A 181 16.63 10.44 6.37
CA ASP A 181 17.15 11.23 7.48
C ASP A 181 16.21 11.18 8.69
N TYR A 182 16.62 11.85 9.79
CA TYR A 182 15.76 11.99 10.96
C TYR A 182 14.55 12.86 10.65
N VAL A 183 13.37 12.31 10.92
CA VAL A 183 12.09 13.01 10.86
C VAL A 183 11.48 13.12 12.25
N LYS A 184 10.68 14.17 12.46
CA LYS A 184 10.01 14.45 13.73
C LYS A 184 8.52 14.09 13.62
N VAL A 185 8.09 13.18 14.47
CA VAL A 185 6.72 12.67 14.49
C VAL A 185 6.05 13.04 15.81
N ASP A 186 4.95 13.78 15.77
CA ASP A 186 4.18 14.15 16.96
C ASP A 186 3.27 13.01 17.39
N LEU A 187 3.77 12.13 18.25
CA LEU A 187 3.00 11.04 18.85
C LEU A 187 2.21 11.48 20.09
N GLY A 188 2.49 12.63 20.64
CA GLY A 188 1.76 13.17 21.80
C GLY A 188 0.28 13.42 21.51
N LYS A 189 -0.06 13.79 20.28
CA LYS A 189 -1.44 13.97 19.81
C LYS A 189 -2.27 12.69 19.87
N ALA A 190 -1.68 11.55 19.59
CA ALA A 190 -2.36 10.25 19.60
C ALA A 190 -2.96 9.92 20.98
N LEU A 191 -2.34 10.39 22.04
CA LEU A 191 -2.78 10.20 23.42
C LEU A 191 -3.64 11.37 23.95
N GLY A 192 -4.18 12.24 23.10
CA GLY A 192 -5.09 13.35 23.49
C GLY A 192 -4.40 14.58 24.10
N GLY A 193 -3.12 14.86 23.78
CA GLY A 193 -2.47 16.14 24.08
C GLY A 193 -1.77 16.24 25.47
N ALA A 194 -1.70 17.43 26.02
CA ALA A 194 -0.82 17.84 27.12
C ALA A 194 -0.99 17.10 28.46
N GLY A 195 0.06 17.12 29.29
CA GLY A 195 0.04 16.61 30.66
C GLY A 195 0.51 15.17 30.85
N LYS A 196 0.99 14.51 29.83
CA LYS A 196 1.40 13.10 29.87
C LYS A 196 2.88 12.96 30.13
N ARG A 197 3.22 12.08 31.06
CA ARG A 197 4.62 11.78 31.43
C ARG A 197 4.99 10.40 30.94
N GLY A 198 6.30 10.22 30.64
CA GLY A 198 6.82 8.91 30.26
C GLY A 198 6.15 8.35 29.03
N ILE A 199 6.10 9.13 27.95
CA ILE A 199 5.62 8.63 26.66
C ILE A 199 6.63 7.61 26.13
N TYR A 200 6.13 6.46 25.78
CA TYR A 200 6.90 5.33 25.29
C TYR A 200 6.29 4.83 23.97
N VAL A 201 7.14 4.56 22.99
CA VAL A 201 6.73 3.98 21.71
C VAL A 201 7.22 2.53 21.60
N THR A 202 6.31 1.63 21.33
CA THR A 202 6.63 0.23 21.03
C THR A 202 6.51 0.02 19.52
N VAL A 203 7.62 -0.42 18.92
CA VAL A 203 7.71 -0.67 17.47
C VAL A 203 8.03 -2.15 17.30
N SER A 204 7.14 -2.90 16.65
CA SER A 204 7.37 -4.30 16.34
C SER A 204 8.52 -4.48 15.32
N GLN A 205 9.13 -5.65 15.29
CA GLN A 205 10.15 -5.97 14.29
C GLN A 205 9.59 -5.86 12.86
N GLU A 206 8.33 -6.23 12.67
CA GLU A 206 7.64 -6.09 11.39
C GLU A 206 7.53 -4.62 10.96
N ALA A 207 7.08 -3.75 11.86
CA ALA A 207 6.98 -2.31 11.61
C ALA A 207 8.35 -1.68 11.30
N GLN A 208 9.41 -2.09 12.03
CA GLN A 208 10.78 -1.66 11.78
C GLN A 208 11.22 -2.03 10.36
N THR A 209 11.05 -3.29 9.98
CA THR A 209 11.44 -3.79 8.66
C THR A 209 10.62 -3.13 7.55
N ARG A 210 9.30 -3.04 7.73
CA ARG A 210 8.38 -2.50 6.72
C ARG A 210 8.67 -1.04 6.38
N LEU A 211 8.86 -0.19 7.37
CA LEU A 211 9.14 1.24 7.16
C LEU A 211 10.65 1.58 7.17
N GLY A 212 11.52 0.59 7.39
CA GLY A 212 12.95 0.83 7.53
C GLY A 212 13.26 1.78 8.70
N LEU A 213 12.55 1.60 9.83
CA LEU A 213 12.69 2.48 10.99
C LEU A 213 13.99 2.20 11.75
N SER A 214 14.74 3.25 12.05
CA SER A 214 15.99 3.15 12.78
C SER A 214 16.33 4.45 13.53
N GLY A 215 17.34 4.40 14.39
CA GLY A 215 17.90 5.59 15.06
C GLY A 215 16.97 6.26 16.08
N TYR A 216 15.93 5.60 16.54
CA TYR A 216 14.94 6.17 17.46
C TYR A 216 15.16 5.70 18.91
N ASN A 217 14.74 6.55 19.86
CA ASN A 217 14.57 6.18 21.25
C ASN A 217 13.14 5.73 21.52
N GLN A 218 12.97 4.68 22.30
CA GLN A 218 11.64 4.22 22.70
C GLN A 218 10.97 5.18 23.69
N THR A 219 11.75 5.86 24.53
CA THR A 219 11.23 6.90 25.43
C THR A 219 11.26 8.27 24.74
N ILE A 220 10.09 8.88 24.63
CA ILE A 220 9.91 10.18 23.99
C ILE A 220 10.05 11.28 25.06
N PRO A 221 10.78 12.37 24.79
CA PRO A 221 10.90 13.47 25.73
C PRO A 221 9.54 14.06 26.14
N TYR A 222 9.34 14.20 27.44
CA TYR A 222 8.06 14.60 28.05
C TYR A 222 7.50 15.94 27.57
N GLN A 223 8.36 16.88 27.19
CA GLN A 223 7.94 18.27 26.97
C GLN A 223 7.18 18.53 25.69
N ASN A 224 7.28 17.67 24.66
CA ASN A 224 6.69 17.94 23.35
C ASN A 224 6.04 16.74 22.67
N GLY A 225 6.20 15.52 23.17
CA GLY A 225 5.66 14.32 22.52
C GLY A 225 6.25 14.01 21.14
N ILE A 226 7.35 14.66 20.78
CA ILE A 226 8.00 14.51 19.49
C ILE A 226 8.93 13.30 19.50
N TRP A 227 8.67 12.37 18.62
CA TRP A 227 9.50 11.21 18.37
C TRP A 227 10.40 11.46 17.17
N GLU A 228 11.70 11.26 17.33
CA GLU A 228 12.67 11.38 16.25
C GLU A 228 13.07 9.99 15.76
N VAL A 229 12.98 9.77 14.47
CA VAL A 229 13.19 8.45 13.84
C VAL A 229 13.67 8.61 12.41
N LYS A 230 14.49 7.68 11.93
CA LYS A 230 14.81 7.55 10.50
C LYS A 230 13.82 6.58 9.87
N CYS A 231 13.35 6.94 8.66
CA CYS A 231 12.48 6.12 7.83
C CYS A 231 13.07 6.04 6.42
N THR A 232 13.18 4.83 5.88
CA THR A 232 13.74 4.61 4.55
C THR A 232 12.75 4.03 3.55
N ASN A 233 11.65 3.46 4.01
CA ASN A 233 10.66 2.80 3.16
C ASN A 233 9.30 3.46 3.31
N THR A 234 8.62 3.71 2.19
CA THR A 234 7.22 4.13 2.19
C THR A 234 6.28 2.97 2.51
N GLY A 235 5.14 3.30 3.06
CA GLY A 235 4.11 2.33 3.46
C GLY A 235 3.42 2.70 4.76
N SER A 236 2.73 1.74 5.36
CA SER A 236 2.10 1.91 6.67
C SER A 236 2.55 0.84 7.66
N ALA A 237 2.59 1.17 8.94
CA ALA A 237 2.83 0.22 10.02
C ALA A 237 2.14 0.63 11.31
N LEU A 238 1.76 -0.36 12.12
CA LEU A 238 1.17 -0.15 13.42
C LEU A 238 2.27 0.00 14.48
N VAL A 239 2.16 1.02 15.31
CA VAL A 239 2.96 1.20 16.52
C VAL A 239 2.06 1.45 17.71
N THR A 240 2.51 1.09 18.90
CA THR A 240 1.75 1.37 20.14
C THR A 240 2.44 2.50 20.90
N VAL A 241 1.69 3.54 21.20
CA VAL A 241 2.15 4.67 22.03
C VAL A 241 1.53 4.54 23.40
N SER A 242 2.37 4.58 24.44
CA SER A 242 1.94 4.47 25.83
C SER A 242 2.37 5.70 26.63
N ALA A 243 1.61 6.09 27.63
CA ALA A 243 1.98 7.14 28.56
C ALA A 243 1.43 6.85 29.98
N ASN A 244 2.10 7.37 31.01
CA ASN A 244 1.58 7.37 32.35
C ASN A 244 0.72 8.62 32.58
N ILE A 245 -0.54 8.43 32.93
CA ILE A 245 -1.51 9.48 33.22
C ILE A 245 -2.04 9.23 34.63
N GLY A 246 -1.65 10.07 35.59
CA GLY A 246 -2.15 9.96 36.97
C GLY A 246 -1.81 8.63 37.66
N GLY A 247 -0.66 8.00 37.30
CA GLY A 247 -0.25 6.70 37.85
C GLY A 247 -0.77 5.47 37.06
N THR A 248 -1.60 5.71 36.05
CA THR A 248 -2.12 4.63 35.17
C THR A 248 -1.45 4.70 33.81
N THR A 249 -0.97 3.55 33.31
CA THR A 249 -0.48 3.45 31.94
C THR A 249 -1.65 3.35 30.98
N VAL A 250 -1.71 4.29 30.03
CA VAL A 250 -2.66 4.30 28.92
C VAL A 250 -1.89 4.02 27.64
N SER A 251 -2.41 3.13 26.81
CA SER A 251 -1.82 2.78 25.51
C SER A 251 -2.81 3.03 24.38
N GLN A 252 -2.29 3.48 23.25
CA GLN A 252 -3.06 3.72 22.04
C GLN A 252 -2.27 3.20 20.83
N ASP A 253 -2.92 2.40 20.01
CA ASP A 253 -2.39 2.03 18.71
C ASP A 253 -2.48 3.20 17.74
N VAL A 254 -1.46 3.37 16.94
CA VAL A 254 -1.31 4.44 15.94
C VAL A 254 -0.79 3.83 14.65
N VAL A 255 -1.38 4.18 13.53
CA VAL A 255 -0.84 3.84 12.21
C VAL A 255 0.09 4.95 11.75
N LEU A 256 1.35 4.62 11.55
CA LEU A 256 2.31 5.48 10.87
C LEU A 256 2.20 5.27 9.37
N VAL A 257 2.09 6.35 8.62
CA VAL A 257 2.13 6.35 7.15
C VAL A 257 3.36 7.11 6.70
N ALA A 258 4.32 6.39 6.14
CA ALA A 258 5.53 6.94 5.55
C ALA A 258 5.34 7.20 4.05
N ARG A 259 5.66 8.37 3.57
CA ARG A 259 5.50 8.81 2.18
C ARG A 259 6.66 9.70 1.71
#